data_24754573202b85738224c9a410c4d7f4
#
_entry.id   24754573202b85738224c9a410c4d7f4
#
_cell.length_a   1.000
_cell.length_b   1.000
_cell.length_c   1.000
_cell.angle_alpha   90.00
_cell.angle_beta   90.00
_cell.angle_gamma   90.00
#
_symmetry.space_group_name_H-M   'P 1'
#
loop_
_entity.id
_entity.type
_entity.pdbx_description
1 polymer ?
#
loop_
_entity_poly.entity_id
_entity_poly.type
_entity_poly.pdbx_seq_one_letter_code
_entity_poly.pdbx_strand_id
1 'polypeptide(L)'
;ADICLPISTIDIPKAVEAAEKYRIDAVITLASDMPMRTVAAVAEKLGLPGIDTETAIKATDKIEMRRCLKAHNVPVPDFYEADSYESFEHAICNFSSEFIVKPADNSGSKGVYLVKDRFDKAEADNAYYFSKKYSRSGKIIVEEYMKGFEVSVEAFSIGKKVNILQIT
;
A
#
# COMPACT_ATOMS: atom_id res chain seq x y z
N ALA A 1 3.23 4.30 -28.60
CA ALA A 1 2.15 5.16 -28.10
C ALA A 1 1.94 6.27 -29.11
N ASP A 2 0.68 6.57 -29.46
CA ASP A 2 0.35 7.61 -30.43
C ASP A 2 0.45 9.00 -29.81
N ILE A 3 0.17 9.09 -28.51
CA ILE A 3 0.25 10.32 -27.72
C ILE A 3 1.01 10.04 -26.42
N CYS A 4 2.02 10.87 -26.15
CA CYS A 4 2.75 10.85 -24.88
C CYS A 4 2.50 12.17 -24.14
N LEU A 5 2.05 12.08 -22.90
CA LEU A 5 1.77 13.24 -22.07
C LEU A 5 2.77 13.29 -20.90
N PRO A 6 3.41 14.43 -20.62
CA PRO A 6 4.34 14.58 -19.50
C PRO A 6 3.59 14.78 -18.18
N ILE A 7 2.71 13.82 -17.84
CA ILE A 7 1.89 13.82 -16.64
C ILE A 7 2.41 12.73 -15.71
N SER A 8 2.57 13.04 -14.43
CA SER A 8 2.89 12.02 -13.42
C SER A 8 1.74 11.02 -13.33
N THR A 9 2.07 9.73 -13.30
CA THR A 9 1.08 8.65 -13.16
C THR A 9 0.33 8.65 -11.83
N ILE A 10 0.72 9.51 -10.88
CA ILE A 10 0.05 9.71 -9.60
C ILE A 10 -0.63 11.08 -9.47
N ASP A 11 -0.61 11.89 -10.53
CA ASP A 11 -1.33 13.17 -10.60
C ASP A 11 -2.76 12.89 -11.10
N ILE A 12 -3.61 12.51 -10.16
CA ILE A 12 -5.00 12.10 -10.45
C ILE A 12 -5.76 13.20 -11.22
N PRO A 13 -5.77 14.49 -10.81
CA PRO A 13 -6.52 15.53 -11.52
C PRO A 13 -6.12 15.65 -13.00
N LYS A 14 -4.82 15.71 -13.27
CA LYS A 14 -4.34 15.83 -14.65
C LYS A 14 -4.58 14.57 -15.47
N ALA A 15 -4.49 13.39 -14.84
CA ALA A 15 -4.79 12.15 -15.53
C ALA A 15 -6.27 12.05 -15.92
N VAL A 16 -7.17 12.47 -15.04
CA VAL A 16 -8.61 12.53 -15.32
C VAL A 16 -8.91 13.51 -16.44
N GLU A 17 -8.37 14.75 -16.37
CA GLU A 17 -8.54 15.76 -17.42
C GLU A 17 -8.06 15.25 -18.80
N ALA A 18 -6.89 14.60 -18.82
CA ALA A 18 -6.37 14.01 -20.04
C ALA A 18 -7.28 12.89 -20.57
N ALA A 19 -7.75 12.02 -19.70
CA ALA A 19 -8.65 10.94 -20.07
C ALA A 19 -9.97 11.44 -20.66
N GLU A 20 -10.57 12.46 -20.06
CA GLU A 20 -11.78 13.14 -20.60
C GLU A 20 -11.50 13.76 -21.97
N LYS A 21 -10.39 14.50 -22.08
CA LYS A 21 -9.99 15.18 -23.33
C LYS A 21 -9.83 14.20 -24.49
N TYR A 22 -9.19 13.06 -24.25
CA TYR A 22 -8.91 12.06 -25.30
C TYR A 22 -9.98 11.01 -25.44
N ARG A 23 -11.04 11.03 -24.63
CA ARG A 23 -12.20 10.11 -24.68
C ARG A 23 -11.77 8.65 -24.75
N ILE A 24 -10.93 8.26 -23.79
CA ILE A 24 -10.37 6.90 -23.72
C ILE A 24 -11.47 5.86 -23.41
N ASP A 25 -11.29 4.65 -23.91
CA ASP A 25 -12.22 3.50 -23.67
C ASP A 25 -11.75 2.61 -22.52
N ALA A 26 -10.50 2.71 -22.11
CA ALA A 26 -9.93 1.93 -21.00
C ALA A 26 -8.72 2.64 -20.38
N VAL A 27 -8.41 2.30 -19.14
CA VAL A 27 -7.22 2.77 -18.43
C VAL A 27 -6.55 1.61 -17.71
N ILE A 28 -5.23 1.52 -17.83
CA ILE A 28 -4.44 0.46 -17.18
C ILE A 28 -3.13 1.03 -16.62
N THR A 29 -2.54 0.29 -15.68
CA THR A 29 -1.15 0.49 -15.24
C THR A 29 -0.45 -0.86 -15.14
N LEU A 30 0.88 -0.85 -15.30
CA LEU A 30 1.72 -2.04 -15.21
C LEU A 30 2.91 -1.77 -14.29
N ALA A 31 3.35 -2.79 -13.58
CA ALA A 31 4.58 -2.83 -12.80
C ALA A 31 4.71 -1.77 -11.67
N SER A 32 3.61 -1.18 -11.21
CA SER A 32 3.65 -0.20 -10.11
C SER A 32 2.30 -0.12 -9.40
N ASP A 33 2.32 -0.07 -8.06
CA ASP A 33 1.11 -0.06 -7.22
C ASP A 33 0.46 1.33 -7.15
N MET A 34 1.26 2.37 -7.01
CA MET A 34 0.74 3.72 -6.78
C MET A 34 -0.16 4.28 -7.89
N PRO A 35 0.11 4.04 -9.18
CA PRO A 35 -0.78 4.47 -10.25
C PRO A 35 -2.16 3.81 -10.23
N MET A 36 -2.36 2.71 -9.47
CA MET A 36 -3.67 2.07 -9.33
C MET A 36 -4.75 3.01 -8.80
N ARG A 37 -4.38 3.95 -7.92
CA ARG A 37 -5.31 4.98 -7.43
C ARG A 37 -5.75 5.93 -8.55
N THR A 38 -4.84 6.25 -9.46
CA THR A 38 -5.15 7.07 -10.64
C THR A 38 -6.01 6.32 -11.64
N VAL A 39 -5.68 5.05 -11.89
CA VAL A 39 -6.48 4.16 -12.76
C VAL A 39 -7.91 4.06 -12.24
N ALA A 40 -8.09 3.82 -10.95
CA ALA A 40 -9.40 3.73 -10.32
C ALA A 40 -10.18 5.05 -10.44
N ALA A 41 -9.54 6.18 -10.15
CA ALA A 41 -10.18 7.50 -10.24
C ALA A 41 -10.61 7.85 -11.67
N VAL A 42 -9.79 7.53 -12.67
CA VAL A 42 -10.14 7.72 -14.08
C VAL A 42 -11.30 6.80 -14.49
N ALA A 43 -11.23 5.51 -14.14
CA ALA A 43 -12.27 4.54 -14.45
C ALA A 43 -13.62 4.96 -13.82
N GLU A 44 -13.60 5.33 -12.55
CA GLU A 44 -14.80 5.76 -11.81
C GLU A 44 -15.40 7.05 -12.43
N LYS A 45 -14.56 8.04 -12.73
CA LYS A 45 -14.98 9.32 -13.32
C LYS A 45 -15.62 9.17 -14.70
N LEU A 46 -15.09 8.27 -15.54
CA LEU A 46 -15.56 8.07 -16.92
C LEU A 46 -16.54 6.90 -17.05
N GLY A 47 -16.88 6.20 -15.98
CA GLY A 47 -17.74 5.02 -16.03
C GLY A 47 -17.14 3.83 -16.79
N LEU A 48 -15.78 3.71 -16.76
CA LEU A 48 -15.06 2.63 -17.41
C LEU A 48 -14.96 1.39 -16.51
N PRO A 49 -14.79 0.20 -17.07
CA PRO A 49 -14.51 -1.00 -16.27
C PRO A 49 -13.26 -0.84 -15.43
N GLY A 50 -13.35 -1.12 -14.14
CA GLY A 50 -12.23 -1.02 -13.21
C GLY A 50 -12.65 -1.25 -11.76
N ILE A 51 -11.71 -1.17 -10.85
CA ILE A 51 -11.98 -1.08 -9.41
C ILE A 51 -12.30 0.37 -9.06
N ASP A 52 -13.09 0.58 -8.01
CA ASP A 52 -13.35 1.91 -7.46
C ASP A 52 -12.15 2.47 -6.68
N THR A 53 -12.19 3.76 -6.39
CA THR A 53 -11.14 4.48 -5.66
C THR A 53 -10.94 3.93 -4.24
N GLU A 54 -12.00 3.53 -3.56
CA GLU A 54 -11.94 2.96 -2.22
C GLU A 54 -11.18 1.62 -2.23
N THR A 55 -11.49 0.75 -3.19
CA THR A 55 -10.80 -0.53 -3.40
C THR A 55 -9.32 -0.31 -3.73
N ALA A 56 -9.00 0.67 -4.58
CA ALA A 56 -7.61 1.01 -4.91
C ALA A 56 -6.82 1.48 -3.69
N ILE A 57 -7.42 2.27 -2.79
CA ILE A 57 -6.79 2.68 -1.52
C ILE A 57 -6.54 1.45 -0.64
N LYS A 58 -7.54 0.60 -0.43
CA LYS A 58 -7.41 -0.64 0.36
C LYS A 58 -6.34 -1.58 -0.19
N ALA A 59 -6.11 -1.57 -1.51
CA ALA A 59 -5.08 -2.40 -2.16
C ALA A 59 -3.67 -1.79 -2.11
N THR A 60 -3.54 -0.49 -1.87
CA THR A 60 -2.24 0.23 -1.97
C THR A 60 -1.79 0.91 -0.68
N ASP A 61 -2.65 0.98 0.33
CA ASP A 61 -2.34 1.45 1.68
C ASP A 61 -2.34 0.26 2.64
N LYS A 62 -1.22 0.02 3.32
CA LYS A 62 -1.06 -1.16 4.18
C LYS A 62 -1.98 -1.12 5.40
N ILE A 63 -2.24 0.07 5.93
CA ILE A 63 -3.12 0.23 7.09
C ILE A 63 -4.56 -0.09 6.68
N GLU A 64 -5.04 0.50 5.57
CA GLU A 64 -6.39 0.26 5.06
C GLU A 64 -6.56 -1.19 4.58
N MET A 65 -5.51 -1.78 3.98
CA MET A 65 -5.49 -3.20 3.63
C MET A 65 -5.66 -4.09 4.86
N ARG A 66 -4.88 -3.86 5.93
CA ARG A 66 -4.98 -4.64 7.18
C ARG A 66 -6.34 -4.49 7.85
N ARG A 67 -6.88 -3.28 7.88
CA ARG A 67 -8.23 -3.01 8.40
C ARG A 67 -9.29 -3.76 7.61
N CYS A 68 -9.22 -3.71 6.28
CA CYS A 68 -10.15 -4.41 5.40
C CYS A 68 -10.09 -5.93 5.59
N LEU A 69 -8.89 -6.52 5.57
CA LEU A 69 -8.69 -7.95 5.76
C LEU A 69 -9.21 -8.42 7.13
N LYS A 70 -8.87 -7.69 8.19
CA LYS A 70 -9.34 -7.99 9.56
C LYS A 70 -10.85 -7.92 9.69
N ALA A 71 -11.50 -6.92 9.09
CA ALA A 71 -12.94 -6.77 9.08
C ALA A 71 -13.67 -7.93 8.36
N HIS A 72 -12.98 -8.61 7.44
CA HIS A 72 -13.51 -9.78 6.72
C HIS A 72 -13.00 -11.12 7.27
N ASN A 73 -12.44 -11.13 8.49
CA ASN A 73 -11.90 -12.33 9.15
C ASN A 73 -10.78 -13.04 8.35
N VAL A 74 -10.05 -12.32 7.53
CA VAL A 74 -8.82 -12.82 6.92
C VAL A 74 -7.68 -12.65 7.93
N PRO A 75 -6.89 -13.68 8.21
CA PRO A 75 -5.74 -13.57 9.12
C PRO A 75 -4.76 -12.49 8.69
N VAL A 76 -4.37 -11.65 9.64
CA VAL A 76 -3.36 -10.60 9.45
C VAL A 76 -2.45 -10.58 10.67
N PRO A 77 -1.19 -10.14 10.55
CA PRO A 77 -0.35 -9.88 11.72
C PRO A 77 -0.98 -8.81 12.62
N ASP A 78 -0.64 -8.79 13.87
CA ASP A 78 -0.96 -7.66 14.73
C ASP A 78 -0.31 -6.41 14.16
N PHE A 79 -1.06 -5.31 14.10
CA PHE A 79 -0.59 -4.07 13.49
C PHE A 79 -1.13 -2.84 14.18
N TYR A 80 -0.33 -1.77 14.16
CA TYR A 80 -0.65 -0.46 14.70
C TYR A 80 -0.22 0.64 13.74
N GLU A 81 -1.08 1.62 13.55
CA GLU A 81 -0.77 2.84 12.79
C GLU A 81 0.02 3.82 13.66
N ALA A 82 0.98 4.52 13.06
CA ALA A 82 1.63 5.64 13.69
C ALA A 82 1.80 6.79 12.69
N ASP A 83 1.29 7.97 13.03
CA ASP A 83 1.41 9.20 12.27
C ASP A 83 2.39 10.19 12.92
N SER A 84 2.66 10.00 14.21
CA SER A 84 3.58 10.78 15.04
C SER A 84 4.57 9.86 15.77
N TYR A 85 5.62 10.46 16.33
CA TYR A 85 6.58 9.71 17.15
C TYR A 85 5.91 9.17 18.43
N GLU A 86 5.01 9.94 19.04
CA GLU A 86 4.26 9.53 20.22
C GLU A 86 3.39 8.30 19.93
N SER A 87 2.62 8.31 18.82
CA SER A 87 1.81 7.16 18.42
C SER A 87 2.67 5.94 18.06
N PHE A 88 3.88 6.15 17.56
CA PHE A 88 4.86 5.07 17.34
C PHE A 88 5.35 4.47 18.67
N GLU A 89 5.72 5.29 19.66
CA GLU A 89 6.11 4.79 20.98
C GLU A 89 5.00 3.95 21.63
N HIS A 90 3.75 4.37 21.50
CA HIS A 90 2.60 3.60 21.97
C HIS A 90 2.44 2.29 21.17
N ALA A 91 2.63 2.32 19.86
CA ALA A 91 2.50 1.14 19.00
C ALA A 91 3.50 0.05 19.39
N ILE A 92 4.78 0.39 19.56
CA ILE A 92 5.83 -0.59 19.89
C ILE A 92 5.67 -1.23 21.27
N CYS A 93 4.96 -0.59 22.19
CA CYS A 93 4.67 -1.18 23.51
C CYS A 93 3.79 -2.43 23.43
N ASN A 94 3.08 -2.64 22.34
CA ASN A 94 2.22 -3.81 22.15
C ASN A 94 2.98 -5.07 21.70
N PHE A 95 4.25 -4.94 21.35
CA PHE A 95 5.07 -6.07 20.90
C PHE A 95 6.03 -6.51 22.00
N SER A 96 6.08 -7.80 22.26
CA SER A 96 7.03 -8.45 23.21
C SER A 96 8.20 -9.11 22.50
N SER A 97 8.17 -9.17 21.17
CA SER A 97 9.20 -9.78 20.31
C SER A 97 9.54 -8.83 19.16
N GLU A 98 10.30 -9.32 18.19
CA GLU A 98 10.66 -8.60 16.97
C GLU A 98 9.41 -8.08 16.22
N PHE A 99 9.52 -6.90 15.64
CA PHE A 99 8.45 -6.29 14.84
C PHE A 99 9.01 -5.54 13.64
N ILE A 100 8.15 -5.30 12.67
CA ILE A 100 8.48 -4.56 11.44
C ILE A 100 7.88 -3.16 11.50
N VAL A 101 8.69 -2.18 11.11
CA VAL A 101 8.24 -0.80 10.86
C VAL A 101 8.38 -0.52 9.38
N LYS A 102 7.30 -0.01 8.75
CA LYS A 102 7.31 0.27 7.31
C LYS A 102 6.36 1.41 6.94
N PRO A 103 6.60 2.11 5.81
CA PRO A 103 5.67 3.12 5.31
C PRO A 103 4.31 2.49 4.98
N ALA A 104 3.22 3.20 5.29
CA ALA A 104 1.88 2.74 4.95
C ALA A 104 1.64 2.66 3.43
N ASP A 105 2.24 3.57 2.68
CA ASP A 105 1.92 3.90 1.28
C ASP A 105 3.11 3.80 0.31
N ASN A 106 4.05 2.90 0.56
CA ASN A 106 5.17 2.64 -0.35
C ASN A 106 5.27 1.14 -0.68
N SER A 107 5.97 0.79 -1.76
CA SER A 107 6.17 -0.58 -2.25
C SER A 107 7.64 -0.90 -2.49
N GLY A 108 7.94 -2.15 -2.85
CA GLY A 108 9.28 -2.60 -3.17
C GLY A 108 10.23 -2.58 -1.97
N SER A 109 9.76 -2.93 -0.79
CA SER A 109 10.53 -3.01 0.47
C SER A 109 11.24 -1.71 0.89
N LYS A 110 10.91 -0.58 0.26
CA LYS A 110 11.51 0.73 0.60
C LYS A 110 10.99 1.21 1.95
N GLY A 111 11.92 1.50 2.85
CA GLY A 111 11.58 1.99 4.19
C GLY A 111 11.13 0.90 5.17
N VAL A 112 11.33 -0.38 4.87
CA VAL A 112 11.04 -1.48 5.78
C VAL A 112 12.21 -1.68 6.73
N TYR A 113 11.93 -1.76 8.03
CA TYR A 113 12.91 -1.93 9.07
C TYR A 113 12.47 -3.01 10.07
N LEU A 114 13.34 -3.98 10.36
CA LEU A 114 13.13 -4.97 11.40
C LEU A 114 13.73 -4.46 12.70
N VAL A 115 12.91 -4.30 13.74
CA VAL A 115 13.34 -3.99 15.09
C VAL A 115 13.42 -5.28 15.91
N LYS A 116 14.57 -5.55 16.48
CA LYS A 116 14.83 -6.79 17.25
C LYS A 116 14.53 -6.62 18.73
N ASP A 117 14.78 -5.44 19.26
CA ASP A 117 14.54 -5.12 20.66
C ASP A 117 13.87 -3.74 20.78
N ARG A 118 12.63 -3.71 21.24
CA ARG A 118 11.90 -2.46 21.47
C ARG A 118 12.52 -1.56 22.55
N PHE A 119 13.34 -2.13 23.43
CA PHE A 119 14.02 -1.39 24.49
C PHE A 119 15.32 -0.75 24.01
N ASP A 120 15.84 -1.17 22.87
CA ASP A 120 16.91 -0.43 22.18
C ASP A 120 16.30 0.83 21.52
N LYS A 121 16.37 1.94 22.27
CA LYS A 121 15.83 3.22 21.82
C LYS A 121 16.49 3.68 20.51
N ALA A 122 17.77 3.46 20.33
CA ALA A 122 18.46 3.88 19.11
C ALA A 122 17.99 3.08 17.90
N GLU A 123 17.74 1.77 18.04
CA GLU A 123 17.17 0.94 16.99
C GLU A 123 15.75 1.37 16.65
N ALA A 124 14.89 1.62 17.67
CA ALA A 124 13.54 2.09 17.50
C ALA A 124 13.46 3.45 16.79
N ASP A 125 14.28 4.42 17.23
CA ASP A 125 14.39 5.74 16.62
C ASP A 125 14.79 5.63 15.13
N ASN A 126 15.81 4.84 14.84
CA ASN A 126 16.25 4.60 13.47
C ASN A 126 15.14 4.00 12.60
N ALA A 127 14.40 3.03 13.12
CA ALA A 127 13.27 2.41 12.41
C ALA A 127 12.18 3.43 12.09
N TYR A 128 11.81 4.27 13.07
CA TYR A 128 10.81 5.33 12.88
C TYR A 128 11.22 6.30 11.78
N TYR A 129 12.38 6.95 11.93
CA TYR A 129 12.82 7.97 10.98
C TYR A 129 13.11 7.40 9.59
N PHE A 130 13.68 6.20 9.52
CA PHE A 130 13.89 5.51 8.25
C PHE A 130 12.57 5.25 7.53
N SER A 131 11.58 4.64 8.19
CA SER A 131 10.29 4.33 7.58
C SER A 131 9.52 5.60 7.22
N LYS A 132 9.50 6.58 8.12
CA LYS A 132 8.85 7.89 7.92
C LYS A 132 9.37 8.61 6.67
N LYS A 133 10.69 8.58 6.44
CA LYS A 133 11.32 9.20 5.26
C LYS A 133 10.78 8.66 3.93
N TYR A 134 10.37 7.39 3.90
CA TYR A 134 9.85 6.75 2.70
C TYR A 134 8.31 6.79 2.61
N SER A 135 7.62 7.25 3.64
CA SER A 135 6.17 7.45 3.59
C SER A 135 5.82 8.75 2.88
N ARG A 136 4.83 8.69 2.00
CA ARG A 136 4.31 9.86 1.29
C ARG A 136 3.23 10.58 2.09
N SER A 137 2.38 9.83 2.79
CA SER A 137 1.37 10.35 3.69
C SER A 137 1.92 10.79 5.05
N GLY A 138 3.19 10.42 5.33
CA GLY A 138 3.77 10.57 6.64
C GLY A 138 3.29 9.53 7.67
N LYS A 139 2.50 8.55 7.26
CA LYS A 139 2.05 7.44 8.12
C LYS A 139 2.95 6.23 7.98
N ILE A 140 3.20 5.57 9.10
CA ILE A 140 3.89 4.29 9.14
C ILE A 140 2.99 3.23 9.79
N ILE A 141 3.27 1.99 9.53
CA ILE A 141 2.63 0.85 10.17
C ILE A 141 3.69 0.05 10.92
N VAL A 142 3.38 -0.33 12.15
CA VAL A 142 4.17 -1.23 12.97
C VAL A 142 3.44 -2.57 12.98
N GLU A 143 4.12 -3.64 12.59
CA GLU A 143 3.50 -4.96 12.46
C GLU A 143 4.33 -6.03 13.16
N GLU A 144 3.65 -7.06 13.65
CA GLU A 144 4.28 -8.30 14.10
C GLU A 144 5.22 -8.85 13.01
N TYR A 145 6.43 -9.26 13.40
CA TYR A 145 7.33 -9.96 12.50
C TYR A 145 6.93 -11.43 12.38
N MET A 146 6.35 -11.79 11.26
CA MET A 146 5.94 -13.16 11.00
C MET A 146 7.13 -13.99 10.51
N LYS A 147 7.49 -15.04 11.26
CA LYS A 147 8.53 -16.00 10.88
C LYS A 147 7.91 -17.13 10.05
N GLY A 148 8.47 -17.42 8.89
CA GLY A 148 7.96 -18.47 8.03
C GLY A 148 8.50 -18.38 6.61
N PHE A 149 7.92 -19.19 5.73
CA PHE A 149 8.19 -19.09 4.30
C PHE A 149 7.42 -17.92 3.73
N GLU A 150 8.12 -17.05 3.00
CA GLU A 150 7.51 -16.00 2.21
C GLU A 150 7.17 -16.53 0.82
N VAL A 151 5.96 -16.27 0.38
CA VAL A 151 5.51 -16.64 -0.97
C VAL A 151 4.85 -15.45 -1.64
N SER A 152 5.04 -15.33 -2.95
CA SER A 152 4.32 -14.42 -3.80
C SER A 152 3.21 -15.18 -4.54
N VAL A 153 1.99 -14.66 -4.50
CA VAL A 153 0.87 -15.26 -5.24
C VAL A 153 0.42 -14.29 -6.31
N GLU A 154 0.64 -14.65 -7.56
CA GLU A 154 0.13 -13.90 -8.69
C GLU A 154 -1.24 -14.43 -9.10
N ALA A 155 -2.22 -13.54 -9.13
CA ALA A 155 -3.59 -13.89 -9.44
C ALA A 155 -4.26 -12.84 -10.31
N PHE A 156 -5.23 -13.27 -11.09
CA PHE A 156 -6.08 -12.41 -11.91
C PHE A 156 -7.55 -12.58 -11.51
N SER A 157 -8.18 -11.48 -11.13
CA SER A 157 -9.57 -11.47 -10.69
C SER A 157 -10.47 -10.86 -11.77
N ILE A 158 -11.56 -11.58 -12.11
CA ILE A 158 -12.59 -11.12 -13.03
C ILE A 158 -13.94 -11.27 -12.30
N GLY A 159 -14.57 -10.18 -11.97
CA GLY A 159 -15.78 -10.19 -11.13
C GLY A 159 -15.47 -10.85 -9.78
N LYS A 160 -16.20 -11.94 -9.46
CA LYS A 160 -16.01 -12.70 -8.21
C LYS A 160 -15.06 -13.90 -8.34
N LYS A 161 -14.52 -14.16 -9.53
CA LYS A 161 -13.65 -15.31 -9.78
C LYS A 161 -12.19 -14.88 -9.70
N VAL A 162 -11.43 -15.55 -8.85
CA VAL A 162 -9.99 -15.39 -8.73
C VAL A 162 -9.30 -16.55 -9.43
N ASN A 163 -8.38 -16.27 -10.34
CA ASN A 163 -7.57 -17.27 -11.05
C ASN A 163 -6.12 -17.08 -10.59
N ILE A 164 -5.60 -18.04 -9.86
CA ILE A 164 -4.19 -18.07 -9.45
C ILE A 164 -3.36 -18.47 -10.68
N LEU A 165 -2.39 -17.63 -11.01
CA LEU A 165 -1.49 -17.84 -12.15
C LEU A 165 -0.20 -18.53 -11.72
N GLN A 166 0.38 -18.08 -10.60
CA GLN A 166 1.68 -18.56 -10.12
C GLN A 166 1.79 -18.38 -8.61
N ILE A 167 2.54 -19.26 -7.96
CA ILE A 167 3.03 -19.13 -6.59
C ILE A 167 4.55 -19.30 -6.63
N THR A 168 5.31 -18.31 -6.12
CA THR A 168 6.77 -18.30 -6.10
C THR A 168 7.30 -17.97 -4.72
#